data_41c664359e868dcd46a498c346896923
#
_entry.id   41c664359e868dcd46a498c346896923
#
_cell.length_a   1.000
_cell.length_b   1.000
_cell.length_c   1.000
_cell.angle_alpha   90.00
_cell.angle_beta   90.00
_cell.angle_gamma   90.00
#
_symmetry.space_group_name_H-M   'P 1'
#
loop_
_entity.id
_entity.type
_entity.pdbx_description
1 polymer ?
#
loop_
_entity_poly.entity_id
_entity_poly.type
_entity_poly.pdbx_seq_one_letter_code
_entity_poly.pdbx_strand_id
1 'polypeptide(L)'
;MANKRKDENADEGEIKAKKKASLLLILKILDKYSNEPSEDDKNSDCYLTQAQIIDILENEYGVKLDRKSVSNSILLLQRLSNKYPEDFNYEISQPDNRIGYAITKRTFELEEARLLDDSIYSSKLINRHEASELIKKINSTFSVNQQKSLPSLSIHHEEKGNSDKNQFLKETLLNVQIITEAINQKKRIIFNYIGFDNKGKKVLRRATKDPSKYRKYAVSPYYLVNNNGRYYLLCNYKKFKTADESKYVSAFRIDYMEHVLILENDENGRYRTIDEVNAIKDENDVKFDINNYLATHMYIFGDDTELINAKFKSTDPKRSKVDVVKDWFGDKAKIYEMDGNCYFDVTIDKNSLIYWSMQYGEDFIPVAPSYFVEEVKEALQKRMDLLNKPSSNS
;
A
#
# COMPACT_ATOMS: atom_id res chain seq x y z
N MET A 1 -34.16 2.86 53.84
CA MET A 1 -33.59 1.48 53.78
C MET A 1 -33.66 0.87 52.37
N ALA A 2 -34.66 1.19 51.54
CA ALA A 2 -34.79 0.60 50.19
C ALA A 2 -33.70 1.09 49.16
N ASN A 3 -33.26 2.35 49.24
CA ASN A 3 -32.25 2.88 48.35
C ASN A 3 -30.82 2.29 48.61
N LYS A 4 -30.49 2.04 49.86
CA LYS A 4 -29.18 1.44 50.22
C LYS A 4 -29.02 0.01 49.68
N ARG A 5 -30.11 -0.78 49.68
CA ARG A 5 -30.13 -2.15 49.11
C ARG A 5 -30.05 -2.20 47.58
N LYS A 6 -30.55 -1.15 46.88
CA LYS A 6 -30.43 -1.06 45.42
C LYS A 6 -28.99 -0.77 44.98
N ASP A 7 -28.29 0.11 45.72
CA ASP A 7 -26.90 0.46 45.41
C ASP A 7 -25.94 -0.72 45.75
N GLU A 8 -26.18 -1.45 46.86
CA GLU A 8 -25.43 -2.66 47.23
C GLU A 8 -25.62 -3.80 46.23
N ASN A 9 -26.85 -4.01 45.70
CA ASN A 9 -27.12 -5.03 44.67
C ASN A 9 -26.58 -4.65 43.27
N ALA A 10 -26.48 -3.37 42.92
CA ALA A 10 -25.85 -2.90 41.72
C ALA A 10 -24.32 -3.12 41.76
N ASP A 11 -23.72 -2.85 42.91
CA ASP A 11 -22.27 -3.03 43.15
C ASP A 11 -21.88 -4.52 43.14
N GLU A 12 -22.68 -5.40 43.75
CA GLU A 12 -22.48 -6.85 43.69
C GLU A 12 -22.64 -7.42 42.25
N GLY A 13 -23.57 -6.88 41.45
CA GLY A 13 -23.77 -7.22 40.07
C GLY A 13 -22.55 -6.85 39.21
N GLU A 14 -22.01 -5.68 39.44
CA GLU A 14 -20.84 -5.18 38.72
C GLU A 14 -19.59 -5.97 39.10
N ILE A 15 -19.38 -6.30 40.38
CA ILE A 15 -18.29 -7.15 40.83
C ILE A 15 -18.36 -8.56 40.24
N LYS A 16 -19.55 -9.14 40.15
CA LYS A 16 -19.75 -10.45 39.50
C LYS A 16 -19.47 -10.38 37.98
N ALA A 17 -19.86 -9.32 37.29
CA ALA A 17 -19.56 -9.09 35.89
C ALA A 17 -18.03 -8.94 35.67
N LYS A 18 -17.35 -8.16 36.48
CA LYS A 18 -15.89 -7.99 36.45
C LYS A 18 -15.16 -9.32 36.66
N LYS A 19 -15.62 -10.16 37.60
CA LYS A 19 -15.05 -11.52 37.82
C LYS A 19 -15.26 -12.44 36.62
N LYS A 20 -16.40 -12.36 35.89
CA LYS A 20 -16.61 -13.11 34.65
C LYS A 20 -15.71 -12.64 33.51
N ALA A 21 -15.41 -11.34 33.48
CA ALA A 21 -14.52 -10.75 32.47
C ALA A 21 -13.03 -11.00 32.78
N SER A 22 -12.68 -11.58 33.93
CA SER A 22 -11.30 -11.74 34.39
C SER A 22 -10.41 -12.50 33.41
N LEU A 23 -10.96 -13.50 32.68
CA LEU A 23 -10.23 -14.24 31.66
C LEU A 23 -9.70 -13.32 30.54
N LEU A 24 -10.57 -12.44 30.04
CA LEU A 24 -10.21 -11.46 29.00
C LEU A 24 -9.25 -10.41 29.52
N LEU A 25 -9.41 -9.98 30.79
CA LEU A 25 -8.51 -9.01 31.41
C LEU A 25 -7.10 -9.59 31.61
N ILE A 26 -7.01 -10.86 32.06
CA ILE A 26 -5.72 -11.55 32.17
C ILE A 26 -5.03 -11.69 30.81
N LEU A 27 -5.76 -12.08 29.77
CA LEU A 27 -5.22 -12.12 28.41
C LEU A 27 -4.71 -10.74 28.00
N LYS A 28 -5.48 -9.67 28.24
CA LYS A 28 -5.10 -8.30 27.91
C LYS A 28 -3.86 -7.82 28.68
N ILE A 29 -3.72 -8.21 29.93
CA ILE A 29 -2.54 -7.89 30.76
C ILE A 29 -1.31 -8.61 30.20
N LEU A 30 -1.42 -9.91 29.89
CA LEU A 30 -0.33 -10.66 29.29
C LEU A 30 0.06 -10.06 27.94
N ASP A 31 -0.92 -9.74 27.08
CA ASP A 31 -0.69 -9.13 25.79
C ASP A 31 0.04 -7.77 25.88
N LYS A 32 -0.33 -6.95 26.85
CA LYS A 32 0.22 -5.60 27.04
C LYS A 32 1.61 -5.58 27.70
N TYR A 33 1.87 -6.48 28.63
CA TYR A 33 3.02 -6.37 29.54
C TYR A 33 4.03 -7.51 29.42
N SER A 34 3.73 -8.59 28.69
CA SER A 34 4.66 -9.70 28.53
C SER A 34 5.07 -9.93 27.08
N ASN A 35 6.23 -10.52 26.89
CA ASN A 35 6.75 -10.97 25.61
C ASN A 35 7.85 -12.00 25.85
N GLU A 36 8.15 -12.81 24.83
CA GLU A 36 9.30 -13.70 24.87
C GLU A 36 10.60 -12.88 24.87
N PRO A 37 11.56 -13.16 25.78
CA PRO A 37 12.86 -12.53 25.71
C PRO A 37 13.61 -13.02 24.47
N SER A 38 14.37 -12.13 23.80
CA SER A 38 15.32 -12.53 22.77
C SER A 38 16.44 -13.39 23.38
N GLU A 39 17.12 -14.20 22.55
CA GLU A 39 18.23 -15.05 23.02
C GLU A 39 19.33 -14.26 23.74
N ASP A 40 19.52 -12.99 23.37
CA ASP A 40 20.48 -12.08 23.96
C ASP A 40 19.96 -11.39 25.24
N ASP A 41 18.64 -11.35 25.45
CA ASP A 41 18.01 -10.67 26.58
C ASP A 41 17.48 -11.68 27.61
N LYS A 42 18.35 -12.11 28.52
CA LYS A 42 17.98 -13.02 29.62
C LYS A 42 17.14 -12.34 30.70
N ASN A 43 16.49 -11.22 30.41
CA ASN A 43 15.80 -10.40 31.39
C ASN A 43 14.48 -11.06 31.80
N SER A 44 14.32 -11.31 33.10
CA SER A 44 13.08 -11.81 33.73
C SER A 44 11.88 -10.85 33.54
N ASP A 45 12.13 -9.62 33.09
CA ASP A 45 11.11 -8.56 32.94
C ASP A 45 10.13 -8.80 31.78
N CYS A 46 10.41 -9.80 30.95
CA CYS A 46 9.51 -10.19 29.86
C CYS A 46 8.34 -11.06 30.32
N TYR A 47 8.47 -11.73 31.45
CA TYR A 47 7.45 -12.61 32.00
C TYR A 47 6.73 -11.95 33.20
N LEU A 48 5.43 -12.19 33.31
CA LEU A 48 4.63 -11.73 34.44
C LEU A 48 4.39 -12.85 35.44
N THR A 49 4.77 -12.63 36.66
CA THR A 49 4.41 -13.52 37.79
C THR A 49 2.92 -13.38 38.12
N GLN A 50 2.35 -14.42 38.75
CA GLN A 50 0.97 -14.34 39.24
C GLN A 50 0.70 -13.14 40.16
N ALA A 51 1.69 -12.76 40.97
CA ALA A 51 1.57 -11.61 41.87
C ALA A 51 1.43 -10.30 41.07
N GLN A 52 2.28 -10.10 40.07
CA GLN A 52 2.19 -8.93 39.17
C GLN A 52 0.88 -8.87 38.43
N ILE A 53 0.37 -10.01 37.91
CA ILE A 53 -0.93 -10.06 37.23
C ILE A 53 -2.07 -9.67 38.19
N ILE A 54 -2.03 -10.13 39.45
CA ILE A 54 -3.01 -9.77 40.49
C ILE A 54 -2.96 -8.28 40.77
N ASP A 55 -1.74 -7.74 40.96
CA ASP A 55 -1.55 -6.32 41.26
C ASP A 55 -2.05 -5.42 40.12
N ILE A 56 -1.80 -5.80 38.84
CA ILE A 56 -2.30 -5.07 37.68
C ILE A 56 -3.83 -5.17 37.61
N LEU A 57 -4.42 -6.36 37.82
CA LEU A 57 -5.87 -6.54 37.85
C LEU A 57 -6.54 -5.65 38.90
N GLU A 58 -5.96 -5.54 40.09
CA GLU A 58 -6.51 -4.70 41.15
C GLU A 58 -6.33 -3.21 40.82
N ASN A 59 -5.13 -2.79 40.42
CA ASN A 59 -4.79 -1.39 40.25
C ASN A 59 -5.40 -0.77 38.98
N GLU A 60 -5.38 -1.50 37.84
CA GLU A 60 -5.88 -0.95 36.56
C GLU A 60 -7.38 -1.24 36.34
N TYR A 61 -7.87 -2.38 36.80
CA TYR A 61 -9.23 -2.83 36.48
C TYR A 61 -10.16 -2.95 37.70
N GLY A 62 -9.62 -2.78 38.91
CA GLY A 62 -10.40 -2.90 40.15
C GLY A 62 -10.93 -4.32 40.40
N VAL A 63 -10.25 -5.35 39.91
CA VAL A 63 -10.66 -6.76 40.03
C VAL A 63 -9.74 -7.50 40.98
N LYS A 64 -10.29 -8.00 42.10
CA LYS A 64 -9.55 -8.83 43.07
C LYS A 64 -9.74 -10.30 42.74
N LEU A 65 -8.64 -11.00 42.46
CA LEU A 65 -8.59 -12.45 42.24
C LEU A 65 -7.52 -13.06 43.15
N ASP A 66 -7.77 -14.31 43.53
CA ASP A 66 -6.77 -15.15 44.17
C ASP A 66 -5.85 -15.84 43.14
N ARG A 67 -4.69 -16.29 43.64
CA ARG A 67 -3.68 -16.98 42.80
C ARG A 67 -4.24 -18.19 42.04
N LYS A 68 -5.13 -18.98 42.65
CA LYS A 68 -5.72 -20.17 42.05
C LYS A 68 -6.65 -19.78 40.90
N SER A 69 -7.42 -18.73 41.04
CA SER A 69 -8.29 -18.21 39.97
C SER A 69 -7.50 -17.69 38.78
N VAL A 70 -6.39 -16.97 39.03
CA VAL A 70 -5.48 -16.50 37.96
C VAL A 70 -4.84 -17.70 37.26
N SER A 71 -4.31 -18.68 37.99
CA SER A 71 -3.72 -19.88 37.39
C SER A 71 -4.72 -20.68 36.53
N ASN A 72 -5.94 -20.88 37.05
CA ASN A 72 -6.99 -21.56 36.30
C ASN A 72 -7.37 -20.82 35.00
N SER A 73 -7.43 -19.49 35.06
CA SER A 73 -7.72 -18.66 33.89
C SER A 73 -6.61 -18.77 32.83
N ILE A 74 -5.36 -18.72 33.22
CA ILE A 74 -4.22 -18.87 32.30
C ILE A 74 -4.20 -20.27 31.69
N LEU A 75 -4.42 -21.31 32.49
CA LEU A 75 -4.50 -22.69 31.99
C LEU A 75 -5.63 -22.85 30.97
N LEU A 76 -6.77 -22.19 31.19
CA LEU A 76 -7.87 -22.20 30.23
C LEU A 76 -7.49 -21.49 28.94
N LEU A 77 -6.83 -20.33 29.02
CA LEU A 77 -6.32 -19.59 27.85
C LEU A 77 -5.32 -20.43 27.05
N GLN A 78 -4.38 -21.11 27.70
CA GLN A 78 -3.44 -22.02 27.05
C GLN A 78 -4.15 -23.19 26.34
N ARG A 79 -5.18 -23.78 26.99
CA ARG A 79 -5.97 -24.86 26.37
C ARG A 79 -6.76 -24.38 25.17
N LEU A 80 -7.31 -23.15 25.22
CA LEU A 80 -8.06 -22.58 24.10
C LEU A 80 -7.15 -22.31 22.91
N SER A 81 -6.00 -21.68 23.11
CA SER A 81 -5.05 -21.40 22.04
C SER A 81 -4.48 -22.68 21.42
N ASN A 82 -4.18 -23.71 22.21
CA ASN A 82 -3.71 -24.98 21.70
C ASN A 82 -4.79 -25.78 20.95
N LYS A 83 -6.06 -25.66 21.37
CA LYS A 83 -7.16 -26.39 20.74
C LYS A 83 -7.67 -25.72 19.46
N TYR A 84 -7.60 -24.41 19.39
CA TYR A 84 -8.13 -23.58 18.32
C TYR A 84 -7.07 -22.57 17.83
N PRO A 85 -5.93 -23.04 17.30
CA PRO A 85 -4.80 -22.16 16.96
C PRO A 85 -5.11 -21.17 15.82
N GLU A 86 -6.11 -21.47 14.99
CA GLU A 86 -6.57 -20.56 13.92
C GLU A 86 -7.42 -19.41 14.45
N ASP A 87 -8.17 -19.64 15.55
CA ASP A 87 -9.06 -18.64 16.14
C ASP A 87 -8.34 -17.76 17.18
N PHE A 88 -7.35 -18.33 17.87
CA PHE A 88 -6.59 -17.68 18.93
C PHE A 88 -5.13 -17.48 18.50
N ASN A 89 -4.85 -16.31 17.99
CA ASN A 89 -3.53 -15.97 17.45
C ASN A 89 -2.53 -15.55 18.55
N TYR A 90 -2.43 -16.36 19.61
CA TYR A 90 -1.46 -16.20 20.69
C TYR A 90 -1.03 -17.56 21.26
N GLU A 91 0.15 -17.58 21.86
CA GLU A 91 0.68 -18.69 22.64
C GLU A 91 1.17 -18.18 23.98
N ILE A 92 0.86 -18.88 25.08
CA ILE A 92 1.28 -18.49 26.41
C ILE A 92 2.31 -19.51 26.93
N SER A 93 3.55 -19.05 27.06
CA SER A 93 4.67 -19.81 27.60
C SER A 93 4.77 -19.63 29.13
N GLN A 94 5.20 -20.68 29.80
CA GLN A 94 5.61 -20.70 31.20
C GLN A 94 6.84 -21.61 31.31
N PRO A 95 8.06 -21.08 31.11
CA PRO A 95 9.27 -21.91 31.14
C PRO A 95 9.57 -22.47 32.52
N ASP A 96 9.23 -21.76 33.61
CA ASP A 96 9.34 -22.20 34.99
C ASP A 96 8.27 -21.49 35.83
N ASN A 97 7.76 -22.19 36.86
CA ASN A 97 6.78 -21.64 37.81
C ASN A 97 7.25 -20.40 38.57
N ARG A 98 8.56 -20.16 38.64
CA ARG A 98 9.18 -19.00 39.31
C ARG A 98 9.32 -17.79 38.37
N ILE A 99 9.40 -18.03 37.06
CA ILE A 99 9.66 -16.99 36.06
C ILE A 99 8.36 -16.27 35.72
N GLY A 100 7.25 -16.99 35.54
CA GLY A 100 5.96 -16.41 35.23
C GLY A 100 5.45 -16.80 33.83
N TYR A 101 4.57 -15.96 33.28
CA TYR A 101 3.85 -16.21 32.02
C TYR A 101 4.15 -15.11 31.00
N ALA A 102 4.28 -15.49 29.74
CA ALA A 102 4.44 -14.56 28.65
C ALA A 102 3.69 -15.02 27.40
N ILE A 103 3.23 -14.07 26.61
CA ILE A 103 2.77 -14.31 25.25
C ILE A 103 3.98 -14.35 24.33
N THR A 104 4.17 -15.49 23.65
CA THR A 104 5.33 -15.75 22.76
C THR A 104 4.96 -15.69 21.30
N LYS A 105 3.70 -15.91 20.93
CA LYS A 105 3.20 -15.76 19.56
C LYS A 105 2.29 -14.55 19.47
N ARG A 106 2.50 -13.72 18.45
CA ARG A 106 1.69 -12.54 18.14
C ARG A 106 1.27 -12.54 16.68
N THR A 107 0.34 -11.64 16.32
CA THR A 107 -0.14 -11.51 14.94
C THR A 107 0.97 -11.13 13.98
N PHE A 108 1.90 -10.29 14.42
CA PHE A 108 3.08 -9.87 13.66
C PHE A 108 4.34 -10.08 14.50
N GLU A 109 5.43 -10.43 13.85
CA GLU A 109 6.78 -10.35 14.39
C GLU A 109 7.27 -8.88 14.37
N LEU A 110 8.28 -8.54 15.17
CA LEU A 110 8.79 -7.15 15.25
C LEU A 110 9.35 -6.67 13.91
N GLU A 111 10.02 -7.54 13.19
CA GLU A 111 10.59 -7.27 11.86
C GLU A 111 9.50 -7.03 10.82
N GLU A 112 8.40 -7.78 10.89
CA GLU A 112 7.24 -7.59 10.02
C GLU A 112 6.54 -6.26 10.31
N ALA A 113 6.37 -5.91 11.60
CA ALA A 113 5.81 -4.63 11.99
C ALA A 113 6.66 -3.46 11.47
N ARG A 114 8.00 -3.58 11.59
CA ARG A 114 8.92 -2.59 11.06
C ARG A 114 8.78 -2.42 9.55
N LEU A 115 8.70 -3.53 8.79
CA LEU A 115 8.49 -3.49 7.35
C LEU A 115 7.16 -2.79 6.99
N LEU A 116 6.09 -3.07 7.76
CA LEU A 116 4.80 -2.40 7.59
C LEU A 116 4.89 -0.91 7.89
N ASP A 117 5.55 -0.52 8.97
CA ASP A 117 5.76 0.87 9.36
C ASP A 117 6.54 1.64 8.28
N ASP A 118 7.65 1.09 7.80
CA ASP A 118 8.45 1.68 6.72
C ASP A 118 7.65 1.79 5.42
N SER A 119 6.83 0.80 5.10
CA SER A 119 5.95 0.80 3.93
C SER A 119 4.87 1.88 4.02
N ILE A 120 4.28 2.08 5.20
CA ILE A 120 3.30 3.14 5.46
C ILE A 120 3.96 4.52 5.32
N TYR A 121 5.15 4.72 5.89
CA TYR A 121 5.88 5.98 5.78
C TYR A 121 6.34 6.31 4.36
N SER A 122 6.75 5.31 3.59
CA SER A 122 7.18 5.49 2.19
C SER A 122 6.01 5.74 1.23
N SER A 123 4.78 5.50 1.68
CA SER A 123 3.59 5.72 0.87
C SER A 123 3.43 7.20 0.49
N LYS A 124 3.34 7.48 -0.81
CA LYS A 124 3.09 8.81 -1.33
C LYS A 124 1.63 9.25 -1.20
N LEU A 125 0.76 8.36 -0.74
CA LEU A 125 -0.68 8.58 -0.59
C LEU A 125 -1.05 9.08 0.80
N ILE A 126 -0.23 8.77 1.81
CA ILE A 126 -0.53 9.00 3.22
C ILE A 126 0.29 10.19 3.71
N ASN A 127 -0.37 11.15 4.36
CA ASN A 127 0.37 12.20 5.06
C ASN A 127 0.96 11.66 6.37
N ARG A 128 1.91 12.39 6.94
CA ARG A 128 2.64 11.95 8.14
C ARG A 128 1.76 11.73 9.37
N HIS A 129 0.74 12.57 9.56
CA HIS A 129 -0.17 12.42 10.70
C HIS A 129 -0.94 11.10 10.61
N GLU A 130 -1.51 10.80 9.45
CA GLU A 130 -2.26 9.57 9.22
C GLU A 130 -1.36 8.34 9.20
N ALA A 131 -0.14 8.45 8.64
CA ALA A 131 0.87 7.42 8.76
C ALA A 131 1.17 7.11 10.23
N SER A 132 1.42 8.13 11.04
CA SER A 132 1.65 7.98 12.49
C SER A 132 0.48 7.32 13.20
N GLU A 133 -0.76 7.67 12.86
CA GLU A 133 -1.95 7.05 13.47
C GLU A 133 -2.12 5.58 13.06
N LEU A 134 -1.81 5.22 11.81
CA LEU A 134 -1.84 3.81 11.36
C LEU A 134 -0.74 2.99 12.05
N ILE A 135 0.46 3.53 12.11
CA ILE A 135 1.61 2.91 12.78
C ILE A 135 1.32 2.70 14.25
N LYS A 136 0.75 3.68 14.95
CA LYS A 136 0.32 3.50 16.35
C LYS A 136 -0.66 2.34 16.52
N LYS A 137 -1.58 2.15 15.56
CA LYS A 137 -2.52 1.01 15.60
C LYS A 137 -1.81 -0.32 15.42
N ILE A 138 -0.85 -0.42 14.49
CA ILE A 138 -0.03 -1.64 14.31
C ILE A 138 0.79 -1.87 15.58
N ASN A 139 1.51 -0.85 16.05
CA ASN A 139 2.36 -0.96 17.22
C ASN A 139 1.59 -1.26 18.50
N SER A 140 0.30 -0.90 18.58
CA SER A 140 -0.55 -1.25 19.72
C SER A 140 -0.87 -2.75 19.83
N THR A 141 -0.52 -3.56 18.83
CA THR A 141 -0.62 -5.03 18.89
C THR A 141 0.57 -5.68 19.58
N PHE A 142 1.60 -4.90 19.91
CA PHE A 142 2.79 -5.35 20.64
C PHE A 142 2.76 -4.96 22.11
N SER A 143 3.56 -5.66 22.93
CA SER A 143 3.72 -5.31 24.33
C SER A 143 4.39 -3.93 24.48
N VAL A 144 4.21 -3.30 25.65
CA VAL A 144 4.84 -2.00 25.98
C VAL A 144 6.36 -2.06 25.84
N ASN A 145 6.98 -3.21 26.12
CA ASN A 145 8.42 -3.38 26.01
C ASN A 145 8.86 -3.52 24.55
N GLN A 146 8.15 -4.31 23.76
CA GLN A 146 8.41 -4.45 22.33
C GLN A 146 8.24 -3.13 21.58
N GLN A 147 7.24 -2.32 21.94
CA GLN A 147 7.05 -0.98 21.34
C GLN A 147 8.25 -0.06 21.56
N LYS A 148 8.98 -0.20 22.67
CA LYS A 148 10.21 0.56 22.93
C LYS A 148 11.38 0.15 22.02
N SER A 149 11.38 -1.11 21.58
CA SER A 149 12.41 -1.66 20.67
C SER A 149 12.14 -1.31 19.21
N LEU A 150 10.91 -0.92 18.87
CA LEU A 150 10.60 -0.42 17.54
C LEU A 150 11.27 0.95 17.36
N PRO A 151 12.15 1.14 16.38
CA PRO A 151 12.86 2.39 16.21
C PRO A 151 11.86 3.52 15.96
N SER A 152 12.06 4.65 16.65
CA SER A 152 11.33 5.85 16.31
C SER A 152 11.73 6.27 14.90
N LEU A 153 10.77 6.38 14.00
CA LEU A 153 10.96 6.72 12.58
C LEU A 153 11.34 8.20 12.38
N SER A 154 12.35 8.66 13.12
CA SER A 154 12.80 10.05 13.12
C SER A 154 13.67 10.46 11.92
N ILE A 155 13.92 9.56 10.96
CA ILE A 155 14.91 9.79 9.88
C ILE A 155 14.25 10.22 8.55
N HIS A 156 12.94 10.34 8.48
CA HIS A 156 12.30 10.76 7.24
C HIS A 156 12.30 12.30 7.09
N HIS A 157 12.81 12.77 5.97
CA HIS A 157 12.81 14.19 5.60
C HIS A 157 11.47 14.85 5.91
N GLU A 158 11.52 15.92 6.70
CA GLU A 158 10.36 16.77 6.94
C GLU A 158 9.95 17.48 5.64
N GLU A 159 9.03 16.89 4.90
CA GLU A 159 8.25 17.71 3.98
C GLU A 159 7.34 18.61 4.81
N LYS A 160 7.67 19.88 4.92
CA LYS A 160 6.75 20.92 5.42
C LYS A 160 5.52 20.95 4.51
N GLY A 161 4.52 20.17 4.82
CA GLY A 161 3.32 20.00 4.00
C GLY A 161 2.07 20.51 4.70
N ASN A 162 1.36 21.40 4.02
CA ASN A 162 0.12 22.07 4.39
C ASN A 162 -0.98 21.11 4.87
N SER A 163 -1.84 21.62 5.76
CA SER A 163 -3.07 21.00 6.29
C SER A 163 -4.05 20.48 5.24
N ASP A 164 -3.96 20.93 3.99
CA ASP A 164 -4.82 20.51 2.88
C ASP A 164 -4.59 19.05 2.44
N LYS A 165 -3.46 18.43 2.85
CA LYS A 165 -3.16 17.02 2.53
C LYS A 165 -4.10 16.03 3.23
N ASN A 166 -4.67 16.38 4.38
CA ASN A 166 -5.55 15.46 5.16
C ASN A 166 -6.89 15.19 4.49
N GLN A 167 -7.48 16.21 3.85
CA GLN A 167 -8.73 16.05 3.10
C GLN A 167 -8.50 15.21 1.85
N PHE A 168 -7.35 15.38 1.22
CA PHE A 168 -6.99 14.72 -0.03
C PHE A 168 -6.87 13.20 0.09
N LEU A 169 -6.33 12.69 1.20
CA LEU A 169 -6.22 11.27 1.42
C LEU A 169 -7.57 10.60 1.66
N LYS A 170 -8.42 11.21 2.50
CA LYS A 170 -9.76 10.67 2.76
C LYS A 170 -10.56 10.54 1.47
N GLU A 171 -10.44 11.53 0.57
CA GLU A 171 -11.05 11.51 -0.76
C GLU A 171 -10.45 10.40 -1.63
N THR A 172 -9.12 10.21 -1.61
CA THR A 172 -8.46 9.15 -2.38
C THR A 172 -8.90 7.76 -1.93
N LEU A 173 -8.94 7.50 -0.62
CA LEU A 173 -9.40 6.21 -0.09
C LEU A 173 -10.89 5.97 -0.37
N LEU A 174 -11.71 7.00 -0.26
CA LEU A 174 -13.12 6.93 -0.64
C LEU A 174 -13.27 6.61 -2.13
N ASN A 175 -12.49 7.26 -2.98
CA ASN A 175 -12.47 6.98 -4.43
C ASN A 175 -12.07 5.53 -4.70
N VAL A 176 -11.03 5.00 -4.02
CA VAL A 176 -10.63 3.59 -4.11
C VAL A 176 -11.79 2.67 -3.74
N GLN A 177 -12.50 2.97 -2.65
CA GLN A 177 -13.66 2.18 -2.20
C GLN A 177 -14.79 2.20 -3.24
N ILE A 178 -15.19 3.37 -3.73
CA ILE A 178 -16.25 3.52 -4.75
C ILE A 178 -15.87 2.79 -6.04
N ILE A 179 -14.61 2.91 -6.48
CA ILE A 179 -14.13 2.24 -7.69
C ILE A 179 -14.11 0.72 -7.50
N THR A 180 -13.67 0.24 -6.33
CA THR A 180 -13.71 -1.20 -6.01
C THR A 180 -15.13 -1.75 -6.05
N GLU A 181 -16.07 -1.02 -5.49
CA GLU A 181 -17.49 -1.38 -5.54
C GLU A 181 -18.02 -1.40 -6.99
N ALA A 182 -17.67 -0.40 -7.79
CA ALA A 182 -18.07 -0.34 -9.20
C ALA A 182 -17.51 -1.51 -10.02
N ILE A 183 -16.26 -1.91 -9.79
CA ILE A 183 -15.63 -3.08 -10.42
C ILE A 183 -16.38 -4.35 -10.04
N ASN A 184 -16.64 -4.56 -8.74
CA ASN A 184 -17.35 -5.75 -8.24
C ASN A 184 -18.79 -5.85 -8.77
N GLN A 185 -19.47 -4.71 -8.90
CA GLN A 185 -20.83 -4.62 -9.46
C GLN A 185 -20.84 -4.56 -10.99
N LYS A 186 -19.69 -4.53 -11.65
CA LYS A 186 -19.54 -4.36 -13.11
C LYS A 186 -20.28 -3.11 -13.61
N LYS A 187 -20.20 -2.01 -12.88
CA LYS A 187 -20.82 -0.73 -13.22
C LYS A 187 -19.81 0.27 -13.71
N ARG A 188 -20.24 1.18 -14.59
CA ARG A 188 -19.43 2.31 -15.04
C ARG A 188 -19.38 3.39 -13.97
N ILE A 189 -18.30 4.17 -14.00
CA ILE A 189 -18.13 5.33 -13.12
C ILE A 189 -18.00 6.60 -13.93
N ILE A 190 -18.29 7.73 -13.26
CA ILE A 190 -18.04 9.07 -13.77
C ILE A 190 -17.27 9.88 -12.74
N PHE A 191 -16.33 10.71 -13.19
CA PHE A 191 -15.54 11.58 -12.32
C PHE A 191 -15.06 12.84 -13.05
N ASN A 192 -14.62 13.83 -12.27
CA ASN A 192 -13.80 14.94 -12.75
C ASN A 192 -12.31 14.65 -12.51
N TYR A 193 -11.42 15.27 -13.28
CA TYR A 193 -10.00 15.01 -13.19
C TYR A 193 -9.22 16.30 -13.00
N ILE A 194 -8.32 16.31 -12.02
CA ILE A 194 -7.48 17.45 -11.66
C ILE A 194 -6.31 17.54 -12.64
N GLY A 195 -5.92 18.79 -12.96
CA GLY A 195 -4.62 19.15 -13.49
C GLY A 195 -3.96 20.17 -12.57
N PHE A 196 -2.83 20.69 -12.97
CA PHE A 196 -2.17 21.82 -12.32
C PHE A 196 -1.97 22.93 -13.35
N ASP A 197 -2.16 24.18 -12.91
CA ASP A 197 -1.78 25.33 -13.70
C ASP A 197 -0.26 25.60 -13.63
N ASN A 198 0.22 26.58 -14.36
CA ASN A 198 1.65 26.95 -14.41
C ASN A 198 2.19 27.48 -13.07
N LYS A 199 1.32 27.73 -12.09
CA LYS A 199 1.68 28.14 -10.72
C LYS A 199 1.63 26.95 -9.74
N GLY A 200 1.38 25.73 -10.24
CA GLY A 200 1.24 24.53 -9.43
C GLY A 200 -0.09 24.44 -8.65
N LYS A 201 -1.07 25.30 -8.94
CA LYS A 201 -2.38 25.26 -8.31
C LYS A 201 -3.24 24.16 -8.96
N LYS A 202 -3.92 23.37 -8.13
CA LYS A 202 -4.89 22.37 -8.59
C LYS A 202 -6.05 23.03 -9.32
N VAL A 203 -6.37 22.54 -10.50
CA VAL A 203 -7.50 22.99 -11.32
C VAL A 203 -8.21 21.79 -11.94
N LEU A 204 -9.54 21.81 -11.96
CA LEU A 204 -10.31 20.80 -12.68
C LEU A 204 -10.15 20.98 -14.19
N ARG A 205 -9.92 19.90 -14.91
CA ARG A 205 -9.81 19.94 -16.36
C ARG A 205 -11.13 20.38 -16.99
N ARG A 206 -11.03 21.31 -17.93
CA ARG A 206 -12.17 21.85 -18.67
C ARG A 206 -12.54 20.99 -19.87
N ALA A 207 -13.81 21.02 -20.27
CA ALA A 207 -14.27 20.34 -21.46
C ALA A 207 -13.73 21.01 -22.74
N THR A 208 -13.24 20.19 -23.68
CA THR A 208 -12.61 20.73 -24.91
C THR A 208 -13.61 21.48 -25.81
N LYS A 209 -14.88 21.03 -25.84
CA LYS A 209 -15.93 21.66 -26.67
C LYS A 209 -16.59 22.87 -26.02
N ASP A 210 -16.57 22.95 -24.69
CA ASP A 210 -17.14 24.04 -23.91
C ASP A 210 -16.27 24.29 -22.68
N PRO A 211 -15.28 25.19 -22.79
CA PRO A 211 -14.37 25.51 -21.68
C PRO A 211 -15.04 26.12 -20.43
N SER A 212 -16.32 26.53 -20.52
CA SER A 212 -17.07 26.98 -19.35
C SER A 212 -17.44 25.82 -18.41
N LYS A 213 -17.46 24.58 -18.92
CA LYS A 213 -17.83 23.39 -18.17
C LYS A 213 -16.62 22.53 -17.79
N TYR A 214 -16.70 21.89 -16.64
CA TYR A 214 -15.71 20.89 -16.25
C TYR A 214 -15.89 19.60 -17.06
N ARG A 215 -14.75 19.00 -17.42
CA ARG A 215 -14.74 17.75 -18.17
C ARG A 215 -15.12 16.59 -17.24
N LYS A 216 -16.11 15.83 -17.66
CA LYS A 216 -16.52 14.58 -17.02
C LYS A 216 -15.95 13.39 -17.80
N TYR A 217 -15.39 12.45 -17.06
CA TYR A 217 -14.84 11.20 -17.57
C TYR A 217 -15.75 10.05 -17.17
N ALA A 218 -16.44 9.46 -18.13
CA ALA A 218 -17.26 8.27 -17.93
C ALA A 218 -16.50 7.07 -18.46
N VAL A 219 -16.14 6.13 -17.58
CA VAL A 219 -15.26 5.01 -17.89
C VAL A 219 -15.83 3.68 -17.41
N SER A 220 -15.37 2.59 -18.02
CA SER A 220 -15.57 1.22 -17.53
C SER A 220 -14.34 0.83 -16.71
N PRO A 221 -14.44 0.72 -15.36
CA PRO A 221 -13.31 0.40 -14.50
C PRO A 221 -13.03 -1.10 -14.54
N TYR A 222 -11.75 -1.51 -14.61
CA TYR A 222 -11.37 -2.92 -14.65
C TYR A 222 -10.40 -3.31 -13.55
N TYR A 223 -9.32 -2.54 -13.33
CA TYR A 223 -8.29 -2.89 -12.37
C TYR A 223 -7.86 -1.66 -11.58
N LEU A 224 -7.67 -1.88 -10.27
CA LEU A 224 -6.95 -0.97 -9.39
C LEU A 224 -5.53 -1.51 -9.21
N VAL A 225 -4.54 -0.69 -9.52
CA VAL A 225 -3.14 -1.08 -9.40
C VAL A 225 -2.37 -0.06 -8.57
N ASN A 226 -1.44 -0.53 -7.75
CA ASN A 226 -0.48 0.32 -7.06
C ASN A 226 0.85 0.27 -7.84
N ASN A 227 1.36 1.42 -8.22
CA ASN A 227 2.67 1.54 -8.83
C ASN A 227 3.41 2.74 -8.22
N ASN A 228 4.61 2.48 -7.71
CA ASN A 228 5.47 3.47 -7.06
C ASN A 228 4.74 4.27 -5.95
N GLY A 229 3.93 3.56 -5.13
CA GLY A 229 3.19 4.15 -4.01
C GLY A 229 2.00 5.01 -4.42
N ARG A 230 1.48 4.87 -5.65
CA ARG A 230 0.29 5.58 -6.15
C ARG A 230 -0.71 4.62 -6.73
N TYR A 231 -2.00 4.87 -6.49
CA TYR A 231 -3.07 4.08 -7.09
C TYR A 231 -3.45 4.61 -8.47
N TYR A 232 -3.61 3.68 -9.40
CA TYR A 232 -4.09 3.91 -10.76
C TYR A 232 -5.32 3.06 -11.01
N LEU A 233 -6.28 3.65 -11.70
CA LEU A 233 -7.39 2.93 -12.31
C LEU A 233 -7.02 2.61 -13.75
N LEU A 234 -6.97 1.32 -14.09
CA LEU A 234 -6.95 0.86 -15.48
C LEU A 234 -8.38 0.66 -15.94
N CYS A 235 -8.75 1.30 -17.03
CA CYS A 235 -10.13 1.36 -17.49
C CYS A 235 -10.21 1.49 -19.01
N ASN A 236 -11.39 1.24 -19.56
CA ASN A 236 -11.72 1.65 -20.91
C ASN A 236 -12.43 3.01 -20.87
N TYR A 237 -11.87 3.97 -21.62
CA TYR A 237 -12.42 5.30 -21.79
C TYR A 237 -12.72 5.57 -23.28
N LYS A 238 -14.01 5.52 -23.65
CA LYS A 238 -14.46 5.80 -25.03
C LYS A 238 -14.23 7.27 -25.41
N LYS A 239 -13.00 7.64 -25.73
CA LYS A 239 -12.68 8.96 -26.25
C LYS A 239 -12.58 8.99 -27.78
N PHE A 240 -12.12 7.90 -28.36
CA PHE A 240 -11.84 7.78 -29.78
C PHE A 240 -12.74 6.73 -30.40
N LYS A 241 -13.54 7.12 -31.38
CA LYS A 241 -14.39 6.23 -32.16
C LYS A 241 -13.59 5.59 -33.30
N THR A 242 -12.56 4.83 -33.01
CA THR A 242 -11.85 4.02 -33.98
C THR A 242 -12.26 2.56 -33.83
N ALA A 243 -12.17 1.78 -34.89
CA ALA A 243 -12.59 0.38 -34.94
C ALA A 243 -11.86 -0.53 -33.94
N ASP A 244 -10.78 -0.04 -33.32
CA ASP A 244 -9.89 -0.75 -32.37
C ASP A 244 -10.01 -0.26 -30.91
N GLU A 245 -11.15 0.31 -30.51
CA GLU A 245 -11.35 0.87 -29.16
C GLU A 245 -11.16 -0.13 -28.02
N SER A 246 -11.20 -1.44 -28.31
CA SER A 246 -11.03 -2.50 -27.33
C SER A 246 -9.59 -2.74 -26.87
N LYS A 247 -8.61 -2.23 -27.63
CA LYS A 247 -7.18 -2.43 -27.37
C LYS A 247 -6.56 -1.40 -26.43
N TYR A 248 -7.27 -0.29 -26.15
CA TYR A 248 -6.70 0.82 -25.39
C TYR A 248 -6.98 0.74 -23.90
N VAL A 249 -5.92 0.62 -23.12
CA VAL A 249 -5.95 0.76 -21.67
C VAL A 249 -5.73 2.22 -21.31
N SER A 250 -6.75 2.86 -20.76
CA SER A 250 -6.60 4.20 -20.18
C SER A 250 -6.26 4.05 -18.70
N ALA A 251 -5.25 4.80 -18.24
CA ALA A 251 -4.86 4.85 -16.85
C ALA A 251 -5.14 6.23 -16.25
N PHE A 252 -5.77 6.24 -15.10
CA PHE A 252 -6.02 7.46 -14.34
C PHE A 252 -5.49 7.31 -12.93
N ARG A 253 -4.74 8.30 -12.45
CA ARG A 253 -4.32 8.38 -11.06
C ARG A 253 -5.52 8.70 -10.19
N ILE A 254 -5.76 7.90 -9.16
CA ILE A 254 -6.94 8.04 -8.30
C ILE A 254 -6.88 9.29 -7.44
N ASP A 255 -5.69 9.69 -7.02
CA ASP A 255 -5.43 10.92 -6.28
C ASP A 255 -5.70 12.21 -7.09
N TYR A 256 -5.96 12.10 -8.40
CA TYR A 256 -6.38 13.21 -9.27
C TYR A 256 -7.87 13.14 -9.64
N MET A 257 -8.62 12.19 -9.12
CA MET A 257 -10.05 12.08 -9.37
C MET A 257 -10.85 12.84 -8.30
N GLU A 258 -11.83 13.59 -8.74
CA GLU A 258 -12.82 14.25 -7.88
C GLU A 258 -14.23 13.87 -8.29
N HIS A 259 -15.15 13.85 -7.32
CA HIS A 259 -16.56 13.56 -7.53
C HIS A 259 -16.78 12.23 -8.26
N VAL A 260 -16.13 11.18 -7.78
CA VAL A 260 -16.30 9.83 -8.32
C VAL A 260 -17.67 9.31 -7.94
N LEU A 261 -18.46 8.90 -8.94
CA LEU A 261 -19.80 8.37 -8.75
C LEU A 261 -19.99 7.11 -9.61
N ILE A 262 -20.69 6.13 -9.07
CA ILE A 262 -21.14 4.97 -9.84
C ILE A 262 -22.32 5.42 -10.71
N LEU A 263 -22.28 5.09 -12.00
CA LEU A 263 -23.37 5.33 -12.92
C LEU A 263 -24.39 4.21 -12.79
N GLU A 264 -25.51 4.49 -12.13
CA GLU A 264 -26.54 3.48 -11.87
C GLU A 264 -27.42 3.23 -13.09
N ASN A 265 -27.99 4.31 -13.66
CA ASN A 265 -28.95 4.20 -14.74
C ASN A 265 -28.66 5.16 -15.90
N ASP A 266 -29.07 4.78 -17.10
CA ASP A 266 -29.16 5.69 -18.25
C ASP A 266 -30.47 6.51 -18.20
N GLU A 267 -30.67 7.37 -19.21
CA GLU A 267 -31.87 8.20 -19.34
C GLU A 267 -33.19 7.37 -19.47
N ASN A 268 -33.07 6.07 -19.78
CA ASN A 268 -34.16 5.13 -19.89
C ASN A 268 -34.31 4.19 -18.68
N GLY A 269 -33.59 4.46 -17.58
CA GLY A 269 -33.62 3.63 -16.38
C GLY A 269 -32.87 2.30 -16.47
N ARG A 270 -32.05 2.07 -17.53
CA ARG A 270 -31.27 0.86 -17.68
C ARG A 270 -29.95 0.99 -16.93
N TYR A 271 -29.54 -0.08 -16.24
CA TYR A 271 -28.24 -0.13 -15.60
C TYR A 271 -27.10 0.10 -16.59
N ARG A 272 -26.23 1.04 -16.29
CA ARG A 272 -25.00 1.27 -17.07
C ARG A 272 -23.91 0.30 -16.64
N THR A 273 -23.99 -0.91 -17.19
CA THR A 273 -22.98 -1.93 -16.96
C THR A 273 -21.69 -1.64 -17.73
N ILE A 274 -20.61 -2.24 -17.27
CA ILE A 274 -19.39 -2.32 -18.06
C ILE A 274 -19.74 -3.03 -19.36
N ASP A 275 -19.44 -2.38 -20.47
CA ASP A 275 -19.70 -2.93 -21.79
C ASP A 275 -18.65 -4.02 -22.07
N GLU A 276 -19.09 -5.28 -22.16
CA GLU A 276 -18.20 -6.42 -22.42
C GLU A 276 -17.52 -6.31 -23.80
N VAL A 277 -18.17 -5.65 -24.74
CA VAL A 277 -17.60 -5.37 -26.09
C VAL A 277 -16.38 -4.43 -26.00
N ASN A 278 -16.31 -3.61 -24.95
CA ASN A 278 -15.20 -2.71 -24.67
C ASN A 278 -14.35 -3.18 -23.50
N ALA A 279 -14.35 -4.47 -23.19
CA ALA A 279 -13.41 -5.03 -22.24
C ALA A 279 -11.98 -4.79 -22.74
N ILE A 280 -11.08 -4.49 -21.80
CA ILE A 280 -9.66 -4.39 -22.13
C ILE A 280 -9.19 -5.77 -22.61
N LYS A 281 -8.64 -5.79 -23.82
CA LYS A 281 -8.08 -6.99 -24.44
C LYS A 281 -6.62 -6.72 -24.84
N ASP A 282 -5.85 -7.77 -25.04
CA ASP A 282 -4.53 -7.66 -25.63
C ASP A 282 -4.60 -7.50 -27.17
N GLU A 283 -3.46 -7.35 -27.80
CA GLU A 283 -3.34 -7.21 -29.26
C GLU A 283 -3.87 -8.42 -30.05
N ASN A 284 -4.05 -9.57 -29.39
CA ASN A 284 -4.58 -10.80 -29.98
C ASN A 284 -6.08 -11.02 -29.67
N ASP A 285 -6.78 -10.01 -29.14
CA ASP A 285 -8.17 -10.09 -28.70
C ASP A 285 -8.42 -11.06 -27.54
N VAL A 286 -7.35 -11.41 -26.82
CA VAL A 286 -7.37 -12.29 -25.64
C VAL A 286 -7.65 -11.46 -24.38
N LYS A 287 -8.16 -12.11 -23.34
CA LYS A 287 -8.40 -11.47 -22.03
C LYS A 287 -7.11 -10.79 -21.56
N PHE A 288 -7.23 -9.51 -21.20
CA PHE A 288 -6.11 -8.69 -20.72
C PHE A 288 -5.40 -9.31 -19.51
N ASP A 289 -4.11 -9.56 -19.67
CA ASP A 289 -3.26 -10.04 -18.58
C ASP A 289 -2.66 -8.84 -17.81
N ILE A 290 -3.23 -8.55 -16.65
CA ILE A 290 -2.77 -7.46 -15.78
C ILE A 290 -1.33 -7.67 -15.29
N ASN A 291 -0.91 -8.92 -15.04
CA ASN A 291 0.43 -9.20 -14.56
C ASN A 291 1.47 -8.94 -15.65
N ASN A 292 1.18 -9.38 -16.87
CA ASN A 292 2.03 -9.06 -18.02
C ASN A 292 2.07 -7.55 -18.29
N TYR A 293 0.94 -6.86 -18.20
CA TYR A 293 0.88 -5.41 -18.37
C TYR A 293 1.77 -4.69 -17.34
N LEU A 294 1.59 -4.96 -16.05
CA LEU A 294 2.42 -4.36 -14.99
C LEU A 294 3.90 -4.70 -15.15
N ALA A 295 4.15 -5.87 -15.67
CA ALA A 295 5.47 -6.38 -15.91
C ALA A 295 6.19 -5.69 -17.06
N THR A 296 5.47 -5.20 -18.05
CA THR A 296 6.02 -4.61 -19.27
C THR A 296 5.87 -3.10 -19.33
N HIS A 297 5.08 -2.49 -18.43
CA HIS A 297 4.83 -1.06 -18.34
C HIS A 297 5.40 -0.49 -17.03
N MET A 298 6.68 -0.09 -17.06
CA MET A 298 7.38 0.46 -15.88
C MET A 298 6.70 1.74 -15.35
N TYR A 299 6.24 2.57 -16.27
CA TYR A 299 5.44 3.76 -15.97
C TYR A 299 4.02 3.52 -16.48
N ILE A 300 3.02 3.72 -15.65
CA ILE A 300 1.62 3.55 -16.03
C ILE A 300 1.14 4.82 -16.73
N PHE A 301 1.49 5.00 -17.99
CA PHE A 301 1.06 6.15 -18.79
C PHE A 301 -0.35 5.98 -19.37
N GLY A 302 -0.87 4.76 -19.45
CA GLY A 302 -2.23 4.47 -19.88
C GLY A 302 -2.53 4.75 -21.34
N ASP A 303 -1.56 4.64 -22.21
CA ASP A 303 -1.75 4.78 -23.65
C ASP A 303 -1.20 3.55 -24.37
N ASP A 304 -1.66 3.40 -25.61
CA ASP A 304 -1.26 2.36 -26.54
C ASP A 304 0.24 2.49 -26.86
N THR A 305 1.05 1.82 -26.09
CA THR A 305 2.49 1.80 -26.30
C THR A 305 2.93 0.46 -26.82
N GLU A 306 3.66 0.49 -27.93
CA GLU A 306 4.27 -0.68 -28.55
C GLU A 306 5.25 -1.36 -27.57
N LEU A 307 5.11 -2.67 -27.38
CA LEU A 307 6.12 -3.47 -26.68
C LEU A 307 7.27 -3.76 -27.65
N ILE A 308 8.48 -3.42 -27.25
CA ILE A 308 9.68 -3.67 -28.04
C ILE A 308 10.66 -4.54 -27.29
N ASN A 309 11.32 -5.43 -28.00
CA ASN A 309 12.49 -6.13 -27.49
C ASN A 309 13.72 -5.28 -27.82
N ALA A 310 14.25 -4.61 -26.80
CA ALA A 310 15.40 -3.73 -26.95
C ALA A 310 16.66 -4.39 -26.37
N LYS A 311 17.78 -4.20 -27.06
CA LYS A 311 19.10 -4.60 -26.61
C LYS A 311 19.89 -3.37 -26.20
N PHE A 312 20.51 -3.45 -25.04
CA PHE A 312 21.39 -2.43 -24.49
C PHE A 312 22.79 -2.98 -24.27
N LYS A 313 23.77 -2.08 -24.35
CA LYS A 313 25.16 -2.34 -24.04
C LYS A 313 25.59 -1.44 -22.88
N SER A 314 26.30 -1.98 -21.89
CA SER A 314 26.97 -1.17 -20.87
C SER A 314 28.10 -0.33 -21.50
N THR A 315 28.22 0.92 -21.07
CA THR A 315 29.28 1.84 -21.53
C THR A 315 30.64 1.53 -20.89
N ASP A 316 30.65 0.97 -19.69
CA ASP A 316 31.85 0.58 -18.96
C ASP A 316 31.87 -0.94 -18.72
N PRO A 317 32.74 -1.67 -19.46
CA PRO A 317 32.88 -3.12 -19.27
C PRO A 317 33.35 -3.54 -17.87
N LYS A 318 34.04 -2.65 -17.16
CA LYS A 318 34.60 -2.93 -15.81
C LYS A 318 33.61 -2.64 -14.70
N ARG A 319 32.60 -1.78 -14.96
CA ARG A 319 31.53 -1.39 -14.03
C ARG A 319 30.20 -1.51 -14.74
N SER A 320 29.80 -2.72 -15.06
CA SER A 320 28.61 -2.98 -15.88
C SER A 320 27.29 -2.56 -15.25
N LYS A 321 27.27 -2.18 -13.96
CA LYS A 321 26.09 -1.74 -13.22
C LYS A 321 24.86 -2.65 -13.40
N VAL A 322 25.11 -3.96 -13.45
CA VAL A 322 24.08 -5.00 -13.62
C VAL A 322 23.02 -4.95 -12.53
N ASP A 323 23.38 -4.49 -11.33
CA ASP A 323 22.48 -4.20 -10.23
C ASP A 323 21.33 -3.28 -10.63
N VAL A 324 21.62 -2.17 -11.32
CA VAL A 324 20.60 -1.26 -11.86
C VAL A 324 19.63 -1.98 -12.82
N VAL A 325 20.18 -2.83 -13.70
CA VAL A 325 19.34 -3.62 -14.63
C VAL A 325 18.45 -4.59 -13.88
N LYS A 326 18.99 -5.24 -12.85
CA LYS A 326 18.24 -6.15 -11.98
C LYS A 326 17.17 -5.44 -11.16
N ASP A 327 17.45 -4.26 -10.63
CA ASP A 327 16.51 -3.46 -9.85
C ASP A 327 15.31 -3.01 -10.69
N TRP A 328 15.54 -2.63 -11.95
CA TRP A 328 14.47 -2.15 -12.83
C TRP A 328 13.69 -3.27 -13.52
N PHE A 329 14.37 -4.30 -14.00
CA PHE A 329 13.79 -5.30 -14.89
C PHE A 329 13.70 -6.70 -14.26
N GLY A 330 14.41 -6.94 -13.14
CA GLY A 330 14.41 -8.24 -12.48
C GLY A 330 14.89 -9.36 -13.42
N ASP A 331 14.16 -10.48 -13.39
CA ASP A 331 14.46 -11.65 -14.22
C ASP A 331 13.99 -11.53 -15.68
N LYS A 332 13.34 -10.41 -16.05
CA LYS A 332 12.94 -10.13 -17.43
C LYS A 332 14.10 -9.66 -18.30
N ALA A 333 15.13 -9.08 -17.70
CA ALA A 333 16.35 -8.73 -18.42
C ALA A 333 17.20 -9.98 -18.59
N LYS A 334 17.44 -10.36 -19.84
CA LYS A 334 18.42 -11.40 -20.20
C LYS A 334 19.79 -10.74 -20.28
N ILE A 335 20.59 -10.90 -19.24
CA ILE A 335 21.93 -10.32 -19.13
C ILE A 335 22.96 -11.33 -19.62
N TYR A 336 23.93 -10.89 -20.41
CA TYR A 336 25.01 -11.73 -20.96
C TYR A 336 26.24 -10.91 -21.34
N GLU A 337 27.35 -11.59 -21.44
CA GLU A 337 28.63 -11.02 -21.91
C GLU A 337 28.90 -11.44 -23.35
N MET A 338 29.40 -10.51 -24.17
CA MET A 338 29.85 -10.76 -25.53
C MET A 338 31.01 -9.82 -25.83
N ASP A 339 32.16 -10.39 -26.31
CA ASP A 339 33.39 -9.67 -26.65
C ASP A 339 33.89 -8.75 -25.51
N GLY A 340 33.84 -9.24 -24.26
CA GLY A 340 34.25 -8.50 -23.08
C GLY A 340 33.34 -7.32 -22.71
N ASN A 341 32.16 -7.21 -23.29
CA ASN A 341 31.15 -6.20 -22.99
C ASN A 341 29.91 -6.82 -22.40
N CYS A 342 29.28 -6.13 -21.46
CA CYS A 342 28.00 -6.55 -20.89
C CYS A 342 26.82 -6.02 -21.73
N TYR A 343 25.90 -6.92 -22.03
CA TYR A 343 24.65 -6.62 -22.74
C TYR A 343 23.45 -7.11 -21.95
N PHE A 344 22.31 -6.52 -22.21
CA PHE A 344 21.03 -7.11 -21.81
C PHE A 344 19.95 -6.87 -22.85
N ASP A 345 19.05 -7.84 -22.96
CA ASP A 345 17.84 -7.76 -23.76
C ASP A 345 16.64 -7.66 -22.83
N VAL A 346 15.66 -6.79 -23.13
CA VAL A 346 14.45 -6.64 -22.35
C VAL A 346 13.27 -6.30 -23.26
N THR A 347 12.09 -6.87 -22.95
CA THR A 347 10.84 -6.56 -23.66
C THR A 347 9.96 -5.71 -22.78
N ILE A 348 9.88 -4.42 -23.10
CA ILE A 348 9.17 -3.39 -22.29
C ILE A 348 8.49 -2.42 -23.27
N ASP A 349 7.51 -1.64 -22.77
CA ASP A 349 6.90 -0.57 -23.57
C ASP A 349 7.95 0.46 -24.01
N LYS A 350 7.84 0.86 -25.27
CA LYS A 350 8.81 1.71 -25.95
C LYS A 350 9.01 3.05 -25.25
N ASN A 351 7.94 3.68 -24.80
CA ASN A 351 8.02 4.98 -24.16
C ASN A 351 8.77 4.91 -22.81
N SER A 352 8.51 3.88 -22.02
CA SER A 352 9.28 3.65 -20.78
C SER A 352 10.75 3.45 -21.06
N LEU A 353 11.12 2.70 -22.09
CA LEU A 353 12.52 2.49 -22.45
C LEU A 353 13.20 3.77 -22.96
N ILE A 354 12.51 4.65 -23.68
CA ILE A 354 13.05 5.96 -24.05
C ILE A 354 13.36 6.78 -22.79
N TYR A 355 12.45 6.86 -21.81
CA TYR A 355 12.70 7.58 -20.57
C TYR A 355 13.83 6.94 -19.75
N TRP A 356 13.86 5.61 -19.66
CA TRP A 356 14.92 4.88 -18.98
C TRP A 356 16.29 5.11 -19.63
N SER A 357 16.36 5.10 -20.97
CA SER A 357 17.56 5.40 -21.74
C SER A 357 18.10 6.80 -21.47
N MET A 358 17.21 7.77 -21.22
CA MET A 358 17.62 9.13 -20.86
C MET A 358 18.12 9.24 -19.43
N GLN A 359 17.59 8.43 -18.52
CA GLN A 359 17.96 8.43 -17.10
C GLN A 359 19.32 7.77 -16.90
N TYR A 360 19.58 6.68 -17.62
CA TYR A 360 20.80 5.86 -17.47
C TYR A 360 21.70 5.89 -18.71
N GLY A 361 21.61 6.96 -19.50
CA GLY A 361 22.36 7.08 -20.75
C GLY A 361 23.87 7.16 -20.60
N GLU A 362 24.39 7.50 -19.41
CA GLU A 362 25.83 7.40 -19.09
C GLU A 362 26.28 5.95 -18.96
N ASP A 363 25.40 5.07 -18.50
CA ASP A 363 25.75 3.70 -18.13
C ASP A 363 25.38 2.69 -19.21
N PHE A 364 24.32 2.99 -19.99
CA PHE A 364 23.76 2.06 -20.96
C PHE A 364 23.36 2.78 -22.24
N ILE A 365 23.75 2.20 -23.38
CA ILE A 365 23.33 2.66 -24.69
C ILE A 365 22.48 1.61 -25.40
N PRO A 366 21.37 2.00 -26.05
CA PRO A 366 20.57 1.09 -26.87
C PRO A 366 21.36 0.74 -28.14
N VAL A 367 21.35 -0.53 -28.53
CA VAL A 367 22.05 -1.02 -29.72
C VAL A 367 21.14 -1.71 -30.72
N ALA A 368 19.94 -2.13 -30.30
CA ALA A 368 18.91 -2.69 -31.17
C ALA A 368 17.52 -2.53 -30.55
N PRO A 369 16.45 -2.51 -31.38
CA PRO A 369 16.46 -2.42 -32.83
C PRO A 369 16.85 -1.02 -33.34
N SER A 370 17.29 -0.92 -34.59
CA SER A 370 17.84 0.33 -35.15
C SER A 370 16.87 1.51 -35.09
N TYR A 371 15.60 1.29 -35.35
CA TYR A 371 14.60 2.36 -35.25
C TYR A 371 14.46 2.93 -33.83
N PHE A 372 14.54 2.08 -32.81
CA PHE A 372 14.50 2.53 -31.40
C PHE A 372 15.76 3.34 -31.03
N VAL A 373 16.91 2.92 -31.53
CA VAL A 373 18.18 3.67 -31.36
C VAL A 373 18.06 5.07 -31.94
N GLU A 374 17.47 5.19 -33.14
CA GLU A 374 17.24 6.51 -33.76
C GLU A 374 16.21 7.36 -33.00
N GLU A 375 15.13 6.80 -32.51
CA GLU A 375 14.16 7.51 -31.67
C GLU A 375 14.80 8.06 -30.38
N VAL A 376 15.70 7.28 -29.74
CA VAL A 376 16.45 7.75 -28.55
C VAL A 376 17.40 8.88 -28.91
N LYS A 377 18.11 8.79 -30.06
CA LYS A 377 18.98 9.86 -30.56
C LYS A 377 18.20 11.15 -30.84
N GLU A 378 17.07 11.05 -31.52
CA GLU A 378 16.19 12.20 -31.80
C GLU A 378 15.73 12.87 -30.50
N ALA A 379 15.34 12.06 -29.49
CA ALA A 379 14.92 12.56 -28.21
C ALA A 379 16.06 13.29 -27.44
N LEU A 380 17.27 12.78 -27.52
CA LEU A 380 18.47 13.42 -26.97
C LEU A 380 18.79 14.71 -27.73
N GLN A 381 18.77 14.68 -29.06
CA GLN A 381 19.05 15.88 -29.90
C GLN A 381 18.03 16.99 -29.61
N LYS A 382 16.76 16.65 -29.53
CA LYS A 382 15.71 17.62 -29.16
C LYS A 382 15.98 18.28 -27.80
N ARG A 383 16.50 17.56 -26.83
CA ARG A 383 16.89 18.12 -25.51
C ARG A 383 18.08 19.07 -25.65
N MET A 384 19.10 18.66 -26.40
CA MET A 384 20.26 19.52 -26.68
C MET A 384 19.84 20.83 -27.34
N ASP A 385 18.97 20.76 -28.34
CA ASP A 385 18.47 21.93 -29.04
C ASP A 385 17.68 22.86 -28.10
N LEU A 386 16.90 22.32 -27.15
CA LEU A 386 16.20 23.09 -26.13
C LEU A 386 17.15 23.77 -25.15
N LEU A 387 18.22 23.10 -24.74
CA LEU A 387 19.24 23.68 -23.85
C LEU A 387 20.06 24.78 -24.53
N ASN A 388 20.29 24.65 -25.83
CA ASN A 388 21.06 25.61 -26.63
C ASN A 388 20.20 26.81 -27.10
N LYS A 389 18.89 26.77 -26.93
CA LYS A 389 18.04 27.95 -27.20
C LYS A 389 18.41 29.05 -26.19
N PRO A 390 18.79 30.25 -26.66
CA PRO A 390 19.03 31.36 -25.75
C PRO A 390 17.74 31.59 -24.94
N SER A 391 17.90 31.61 -23.60
CA SER A 391 16.82 32.05 -22.71
C SER A 391 16.38 33.41 -23.19
N SER A 392 15.21 33.50 -23.79
CA SER A 392 14.56 34.79 -24.03
C SER A 392 14.33 35.40 -22.65
N ASN A 393 15.24 36.29 -22.22
CA ASN A 393 15.07 37.14 -21.06
C ASN A 393 13.74 37.86 -21.20
N SER A 394 12.77 37.54 -20.36
CA SER A 394 11.62 38.35 -20.05
C SER A 394 11.91 39.21 -18.83
#